data_8ef0023e3a8664b65ae4b62a6d2b033a
#
_entry.id   8ef0023e3a8664b65ae4b62a6d2b033a
#
_cell.length_a   1.000
_cell.length_b   1.000
_cell.length_c   1.000
_cell.angle_alpha   90.00
_cell.angle_beta   90.00
_cell.angle_gamma   90.00
#
_symmetry.space_group_name_H-M   'P 1'
#
loop_
_entity.id
_entity.type
_entity.pdbx_description
1 polymer ?
#
loop_
_entity_poly.entity_id
_entity_poly.type
_entity_poly.pdbx_seq_one_letter_code
_entity_poly.pdbx_strand_id
1 'polypeptide(L)'
;VTEPSAAPRPVRFDGRVAIVTGAGRGLGREHALLLGARGAQVVVNDVSATHAEATAADIVAAGGQAVADTHSVADPDGADAIVRTALGAFGALHIVLNNAGQGGPTGTIEQTTDAQVQMIVSTHLIGSFNVTRAAWPILREQSFGRVLLTASGSALGAAGMPAYSMAKAGLYGLTRALAVEGAPIGITANALLPIGYTRSAALNPHEDTRRWMEEHFPPHLCSPAACWLVHDDVPCSGELITTGAGRVARVATVGVPGLDRGPALTLEDVRDRWSDVVSMEGARVVMSGRDELAFYTGEATWRA
;
A
#
# COMPACT_ATOMS: atom_id res chain seq x y z
N VAL A 1 -34.60 -26.67 -12.37
CA VAL A 1 -33.37 -27.34 -11.92
C VAL A 1 -32.25 -26.41 -12.37
N THR A 2 -31.78 -25.52 -11.49
CA THR A 2 -30.59 -24.70 -11.71
C THR A 2 -29.37 -25.63 -11.61
N GLU A 3 -28.56 -25.69 -12.66
CA GLU A 3 -27.27 -26.39 -12.62
C GLU A 3 -26.44 -25.90 -11.44
N PRO A 4 -25.71 -26.76 -10.72
CA PRO A 4 -24.83 -26.33 -9.67
C PRO A 4 -23.73 -25.45 -10.29
N SER A 5 -23.63 -24.19 -9.84
CA SER A 5 -22.56 -23.30 -10.22
C SER A 5 -21.22 -23.98 -10.01
N ALA A 6 -20.41 -24.08 -11.05
CA ALA A 6 -19.07 -24.65 -10.94
C ALA A 6 -18.32 -23.94 -9.80
N ALA A 7 -17.61 -24.69 -8.96
CA ALA A 7 -16.82 -24.12 -7.88
C ALA A 7 -15.87 -23.04 -8.46
N PRO A 8 -15.74 -21.89 -7.81
CA PRO A 8 -14.91 -20.80 -8.33
C PRO A 8 -13.46 -21.28 -8.50
N ARG A 9 -12.86 -20.98 -9.65
CA ARG A 9 -11.47 -21.33 -9.92
C ARG A 9 -10.56 -20.67 -8.88
N PRO A 10 -9.60 -21.40 -8.31
CA PRO A 10 -8.68 -20.80 -7.34
C PRO A 10 -7.81 -19.72 -8.01
N VAL A 11 -7.64 -18.60 -7.33
CA VAL A 11 -6.72 -17.53 -7.72
C VAL A 11 -5.29 -18.03 -7.62
N ARG A 12 -4.47 -17.90 -8.68
CA ARG A 12 -3.12 -18.41 -8.80
C ARG A 12 -2.15 -17.35 -9.29
N PHE A 13 -0.86 -17.53 -8.93
CA PHE A 13 0.26 -16.66 -9.32
C PHE A 13 1.36 -17.45 -10.03
N ASP A 14 1.02 -18.51 -10.72
CA ASP A 14 1.99 -19.37 -11.42
C ASP A 14 2.80 -18.57 -12.44
N GLY A 15 4.12 -18.69 -12.39
CA GLY A 15 5.04 -17.93 -13.23
C GLY A 15 5.25 -16.47 -12.83
N ARG A 16 4.68 -16.02 -11.72
CA ARG A 16 4.89 -14.66 -11.19
C ARG A 16 5.98 -14.64 -10.13
N VAL A 17 6.89 -13.67 -10.24
CA VAL A 17 7.93 -13.39 -9.25
C VAL A 17 7.52 -12.17 -8.45
N ALA A 18 7.50 -12.30 -7.12
CA ALA A 18 7.08 -11.26 -6.20
C ALA A 18 8.18 -10.89 -5.20
N ILE A 19 8.40 -9.61 -4.99
CA ILE A 19 9.12 -9.09 -3.83
C ILE A 19 8.10 -8.70 -2.77
N VAL A 20 8.29 -9.16 -1.53
CA VAL A 20 7.53 -8.70 -0.36
C VAL A 20 8.51 -8.14 0.66
N THR A 21 8.46 -6.82 0.89
CA THR A 21 9.36 -6.17 1.85
C THR A 21 8.79 -6.21 3.27
N GLY A 22 9.68 -6.33 4.29
CA GLY A 22 9.26 -6.52 5.68
C GLY A 22 8.49 -7.84 5.86
N ALA A 23 8.89 -8.89 5.14
CA ALA A 23 8.17 -10.15 5.04
C ALA A 23 8.62 -11.22 6.05
N GLY A 24 9.52 -10.87 6.96
CA GLY A 24 9.98 -11.81 7.99
C GLY A 24 8.94 -12.10 9.07
N ARG A 25 7.91 -11.25 9.23
CA ARG A 25 6.86 -11.41 10.25
C ARG A 25 5.62 -10.58 9.94
N GLY A 26 4.55 -10.79 10.75
CA GLY A 26 3.29 -10.02 10.70
C GLY A 26 2.63 -10.05 9.33
N LEU A 27 2.12 -8.90 8.88
CA LEU A 27 1.40 -8.78 7.61
C LEU A 27 2.23 -9.26 6.41
N GLY A 28 3.48 -8.79 6.30
CA GLY A 28 4.34 -9.15 5.17
C GLY A 28 4.62 -10.65 5.08
N ARG A 29 4.82 -11.32 6.23
CA ARG A 29 4.96 -12.77 6.28
C ARG A 29 3.70 -13.47 5.75
N GLU A 30 2.53 -13.09 6.22
CA GLU A 30 1.27 -13.69 5.78
C GLU A 30 0.99 -13.45 4.28
N HIS A 31 1.37 -12.29 3.74
CA HIS A 31 1.28 -12.01 2.30
C HIS A 31 2.23 -12.92 1.50
N ALA A 32 3.49 -13.06 1.96
CA ALA A 32 4.49 -13.91 1.32
C ALA A 32 4.08 -15.39 1.32
N LEU A 33 3.59 -15.89 2.45
CA LEU A 33 3.08 -17.26 2.58
C LEU A 33 1.91 -17.52 1.62
N LEU A 34 0.93 -16.60 1.55
CA LEU A 34 -0.22 -16.78 0.66
C LEU A 34 0.20 -16.73 -0.81
N LEU A 35 1.08 -15.81 -1.21
CA LEU A 35 1.61 -15.76 -2.58
C LEU A 35 2.34 -17.05 -2.95
N GLY A 36 3.23 -17.54 -2.08
CA GLY A 36 3.95 -18.80 -2.29
C GLY A 36 3.01 -20.00 -2.40
N ALA A 37 2.03 -20.12 -1.51
CA ALA A 37 1.02 -21.17 -1.54
C ALA A 37 0.14 -21.12 -2.80
N ARG A 38 0.06 -19.98 -3.47
CA ARG A 38 -0.69 -19.77 -4.72
C ARG A 38 0.19 -19.80 -5.97
N GLY A 39 1.46 -20.21 -5.85
CA GLY A 39 2.35 -20.50 -6.98
C GLY A 39 3.31 -19.36 -7.38
N ALA A 40 3.34 -18.25 -6.65
CA ALA A 40 4.36 -17.23 -6.86
C ALA A 40 5.74 -17.70 -6.41
N GLN A 41 6.78 -17.22 -7.08
CA GLN A 41 8.16 -17.26 -6.61
C GLN A 41 8.41 -15.99 -5.77
N VAL A 42 8.85 -16.13 -4.51
CA VAL A 42 8.83 -15.02 -3.56
C VAL A 42 10.22 -14.65 -3.07
N VAL A 43 10.59 -13.38 -3.22
CA VAL A 43 11.70 -12.78 -2.46
C VAL A 43 11.13 -12.27 -1.14
N VAL A 44 11.53 -12.93 -0.06
CA VAL A 44 11.18 -12.57 1.32
C VAL A 44 12.23 -11.59 1.83
N ASN A 45 11.95 -10.30 1.74
CA ASN A 45 12.87 -9.28 2.25
C ASN A 45 12.53 -8.87 3.69
N ASP A 46 13.51 -8.91 4.56
CA ASP A 46 13.46 -8.34 5.91
C ASP A 46 14.89 -8.07 6.39
N VAL A 47 15.15 -6.94 7.02
CA VAL A 47 16.50 -6.61 7.57
C VAL A 47 16.98 -7.61 8.65
N SER A 48 16.09 -8.41 9.18
CA SER A 48 16.43 -9.54 10.08
C SER A 48 16.59 -10.82 9.25
N ALA A 49 17.84 -11.26 9.07
CA ALA A 49 18.15 -12.49 8.36
C ALA A 49 17.36 -13.70 8.92
N THR A 50 17.36 -13.87 10.24
CA THR A 50 16.64 -14.96 10.89
C THR A 50 15.16 -15.00 10.54
N HIS A 51 14.48 -13.83 10.45
CA HIS A 51 13.07 -13.79 10.13
C HIS A 51 12.82 -13.99 8.63
N ALA A 52 13.66 -13.40 7.75
CA ALA A 52 13.56 -13.59 6.32
C ALA A 52 13.76 -15.04 5.92
N GLU A 53 14.82 -15.67 6.42
CA GLU A 53 15.16 -17.07 6.17
C GLU A 53 14.08 -18.03 6.68
N ALA A 54 13.55 -17.79 7.88
CA ALA A 54 12.47 -18.61 8.44
C ALA A 54 11.20 -18.56 7.56
N THR A 55 10.78 -17.36 7.13
CA THR A 55 9.61 -17.24 6.26
C THR A 55 9.85 -17.87 4.89
N ALA A 56 11.04 -17.71 4.30
CA ALA A 56 11.39 -18.36 3.04
C ALA A 56 11.39 -19.89 3.18
N ALA A 57 11.95 -20.41 4.27
CA ALA A 57 11.94 -21.84 4.58
C ALA A 57 10.52 -22.40 4.73
N ASP A 58 9.61 -21.69 5.39
CA ASP A 58 8.21 -22.07 5.52
C ASP A 58 7.51 -22.18 4.17
N ILE A 59 7.76 -21.22 3.24
CA ILE A 59 7.22 -21.28 1.88
C ILE A 59 7.75 -22.51 1.13
N VAL A 60 9.04 -22.78 1.22
CA VAL A 60 9.67 -23.92 0.57
C VAL A 60 9.17 -25.24 1.16
N ALA A 61 9.05 -25.34 2.48
CA ALA A 61 8.51 -26.53 3.16
C ALA A 61 7.05 -26.83 2.77
N ALA A 62 6.27 -25.78 2.43
CA ALA A 62 4.92 -25.91 1.90
C ALA A 62 4.86 -26.22 0.39
N GLY A 63 6.00 -26.44 -0.28
CA GLY A 63 6.10 -26.76 -1.70
C GLY A 63 6.14 -25.56 -2.63
N GLY A 64 6.27 -24.33 -2.12
CA GLY A 64 6.47 -23.11 -2.89
C GLY A 64 7.94 -22.84 -3.21
N GLN A 65 8.22 -21.67 -3.78
CA GLN A 65 9.57 -21.21 -4.10
C GLN A 65 9.83 -19.87 -3.46
N ALA A 66 10.89 -19.76 -2.66
CA ALA A 66 11.25 -18.51 -2.03
C ALA A 66 12.76 -18.40 -1.78
N VAL A 67 13.25 -17.17 -1.74
CA VAL A 67 14.60 -16.82 -1.28
C VAL A 67 14.51 -15.67 -0.28
N ALA A 68 15.42 -15.66 0.69
CA ALA A 68 15.54 -14.57 1.65
C ALA A 68 16.41 -13.44 1.09
N ASP A 69 16.09 -12.21 1.46
CA ASP A 69 16.87 -11.01 1.20
C ASP A 69 16.92 -10.13 2.46
N THR A 70 18.07 -9.52 2.75
CA THR A 70 18.28 -8.77 4.00
C THR A 70 18.62 -7.30 3.82
N HIS A 71 18.58 -6.79 2.60
CA HIS A 71 18.88 -5.39 2.32
C HIS A 71 17.79 -4.45 2.87
N SER A 72 18.21 -3.24 3.21
CA SER A 72 17.32 -2.21 3.73
C SER A 72 16.62 -1.46 2.60
N VAL A 73 15.30 -1.32 2.67
CA VAL A 73 14.52 -0.50 1.74
C VAL A 73 14.82 1.00 1.88
N ALA A 74 15.28 1.45 3.06
CA ALA A 74 15.60 2.84 3.32
C ALA A 74 16.88 3.31 2.62
N ASP A 75 17.72 2.35 2.20
CA ASP A 75 18.92 2.59 1.42
C ASP A 75 18.64 2.39 -0.07
N PRO A 76 18.91 3.37 -0.94
CA PRO A 76 18.73 3.22 -2.39
C PRO A 76 19.51 2.03 -2.98
N ASP A 77 20.76 1.82 -2.58
CA ASP A 77 21.58 0.70 -3.04
C ASP A 77 21.03 -0.64 -2.53
N GLY A 78 20.47 -0.62 -1.31
CA GLY A 78 19.74 -1.74 -0.73
C GLY A 78 18.49 -2.09 -1.53
N ALA A 79 17.70 -1.09 -1.94
CA ALA A 79 16.53 -1.30 -2.79
C ALA A 79 16.89 -1.91 -4.16
N ASP A 80 17.97 -1.44 -4.78
CA ASP A 80 18.52 -2.03 -6.02
C ASP A 80 18.98 -3.48 -5.80
N ALA A 81 19.57 -3.77 -4.63
CA ALA A 81 20.00 -5.12 -4.29
C ALA A 81 18.81 -6.08 -4.11
N ILE A 82 17.72 -5.65 -3.47
CA ILE A 82 16.48 -6.43 -3.35
C ILE A 82 15.95 -6.83 -4.73
N VAL A 83 15.93 -5.91 -5.69
CA VAL A 83 15.49 -6.19 -7.06
C VAL A 83 16.46 -7.15 -7.76
N ARG A 84 17.77 -6.97 -7.59
CA ARG A 84 18.78 -7.92 -8.12
C ARG A 84 18.62 -9.32 -7.55
N THR A 85 18.20 -9.47 -6.29
CA THR A 85 17.90 -10.78 -5.69
C THR A 85 16.78 -11.50 -6.44
N ALA A 86 15.70 -10.79 -6.81
CA ALA A 86 14.62 -11.37 -7.61
C ALA A 86 15.09 -11.83 -9.00
N LEU A 87 15.85 -10.97 -9.70
CA LEU A 87 16.36 -11.28 -11.03
C LEU A 87 17.38 -12.41 -10.99
N GLY A 88 18.28 -12.44 -10.00
CA GLY A 88 19.29 -13.48 -9.85
C GLY A 88 18.72 -14.85 -9.48
N ALA A 89 17.70 -14.88 -8.62
CA ALA A 89 17.11 -16.14 -8.16
C ALA A 89 16.07 -16.71 -9.13
N PHE A 90 15.28 -15.85 -9.79
CA PHE A 90 14.11 -16.26 -10.57
C PHE A 90 14.09 -15.74 -12.01
N GLY A 91 15.03 -14.89 -12.40
CA GLY A 91 15.16 -14.36 -13.76
C GLY A 91 14.15 -13.29 -14.16
N ALA A 92 13.22 -12.90 -13.26
CA ALA A 92 12.14 -11.96 -13.56
C ALA A 92 11.69 -11.20 -12.31
N LEU A 93 10.84 -10.17 -12.51
CA LEU A 93 10.11 -9.48 -11.42
C LEU A 93 8.77 -9.00 -11.97
N HIS A 94 7.67 -9.32 -11.30
CA HIS A 94 6.31 -8.98 -11.74
C HIS A 94 5.52 -8.20 -10.69
N ILE A 95 5.79 -8.45 -9.40
CA ILE A 95 5.00 -8.00 -8.27
C ILE A 95 5.91 -7.38 -7.21
N VAL A 96 5.56 -6.18 -6.72
CA VAL A 96 6.23 -5.51 -5.60
C VAL A 96 5.22 -5.17 -4.52
N LEU A 97 5.28 -5.87 -3.38
CA LEU A 97 4.56 -5.51 -2.17
C LEU A 97 5.48 -4.70 -1.25
N ASN A 98 5.29 -3.41 -1.23
CA ASN A 98 5.97 -2.50 -0.31
C ASN A 98 5.24 -2.54 1.05
N ASN A 99 5.69 -3.46 1.91
CA ASN A 99 5.09 -3.63 3.23
C ASN A 99 6.07 -3.28 4.36
N ALA A 100 7.37 -3.16 4.09
CA ALA A 100 8.37 -2.82 5.10
C ALA A 100 7.96 -1.59 5.92
N GLY A 101 8.06 -1.75 7.23
CA GLY A 101 7.69 -0.71 8.16
C GLY A 101 7.95 -1.12 9.61
N GLN A 102 8.03 -0.13 10.46
CA GLN A 102 8.20 -0.32 11.90
C GLN A 102 7.22 0.56 12.66
N GLY A 103 6.81 0.10 13.86
CA GLY A 103 6.07 0.94 14.77
C GLY A 103 6.92 2.13 15.18
N GLY A 104 6.35 3.32 15.08
CA GLY A 104 6.99 4.52 15.57
C GLY A 104 6.67 4.77 17.04
N PRO A 105 7.48 5.57 17.72
CA PRO A 105 7.11 6.11 19.03
C PRO A 105 5.84 6.93 18.91
N THR A 106 5.02 6.89 19.93
CA THR A 106 3.84 7.75 20.08
C THR A 106 4.21 9.00 20.87
N GLY A 107 3.68 10.15 20.47
CA GLY A 107 3.91 11.44 21.11
C GLY A 107 3.20 12.56 20.36
N THR A 108 3.02 13.71 21.01
CA THR A 108 2.49 14.90 20.36
C THR A 108 3.48 15.46 19.32
N ILE A 109 3.04 16.43 18.54
CA ILE A 109 3.90 17.03 17.50
C ILE A 109 5.19 17.64 18.10
N GLU A 110 5.09 18.28 19.26
CA GLU A 110 6.23 18.87 19.96
C GLU A 110 7.17 17.86 20.64
N GLN A 111 6.69 16.61 20.87
CA GLN A 111 7.47 15.51 21.44
C GLN A 111 8.17 14.67 20.37
N THR A 112 7.77 14.82 19.11
CA THR A 112 8.31 14.03 18.00
C THR A 112 9.68 14.63 17.58
N THR A 113 10.75 13.85 17.72
CA THR A 113 12.10 14.27 17.35
C THR A 113 12.38 14.10 15.86
N ASP A 114 13.36 14.89 15.33
CA ASP A 114 13.80 14.76 13.94
C ASP A 114 14.27 13.34 13.60
N ALA A 115 14.97 12.68 14.52
CA ALA A 115 15.43 11.30 14.33
C ALA A 115 14.25 10.32 14.18
N GLN A 116 13.17 10.51 14.92
CA GLN A 116 11.95 9.70 14.80
C GLN A 116 11.25 9.97 13.47
N VAL A 117 11.14 11.23 13.06
CA VAL A 117 10.59 11.60 11.74
C VAL A 117 11.40 10.92 10.63
N GLN A 118 12.74 11.08 10.66
CA GLN A 118 13.63 10.51 9.67
C GLN A 118 13.51 8.99 9.59
N MET A 119 13.49 8.30 10.72
CA MET A 119 13.36 6.84 10.80
C MET A 119 12.05 6.36 10.16
N ILE A 120 10.93 7.00 10.49
CA ILE A 120 9.61 6.63 9.98
C ILE A 120 9.50 6.94 8.48
N VAL A 121 9.86 8.14 8.07
CA VAL A 121 9.75 8.57 6.66
C VAL A 121 10.68 7.75 5.78
N SER A 122 11.94 7.52 6.19
CA SER A 122 12.92 6.74 5.41
C SER A 122 12.46 5.31 5.16
N THR A 123 11.84 4.66 6.15
CA THR A 123 11.42 3.27 5.97
C THR A 123 10.09 3.18 5.22
N HIS A 124 9.05 3.91 5.67
CA HIS A 124 7.69 3.72 5.16
C HIS A 124 7.46 4.38 3.81
N LEU A 125 7.91 5.63 3.63
CA LEU A 125 7.64 6.40 2.43
C LEU A 125 8.78 6.29 1.42
N ILE A 126 9.98 6.68 1.82
CA ILE A 126 11.15 6.68 0.92
C ILE A 126 11.53 5.25 0.56
N GLY A 127 11.46 4.30 1.49
CA GLY A 127 11.73 2.88 1.22
C GLY A 127 10.79 2.29 0.18
N SER A 128 9.49 2.57 0.30
CA SER A 128 8.51 2.16 -0.73
C SER A 128 8.79 2.80 -2.08
N PHE A 129 9.18 4.07 -2.10
CA PHE A 129 9.59 4.77 -3.31
C PHE A 129 10.85 4.14 -3.93
N ASN A 130 11.89 3.88 -3.13
CA ASN A 130 13.15 3.33 -3.60
C ASN A 130 12.98 1.96 -4.27
N VAL A 131 12.29 1.02 -3.59
CA VAL A 131 12.08 -0.33 -4.15
C VAL A 131 11.22 -0.27 -5.42
N THR A 132 10.18 0.56 -5.43
CA THR A 132 9.35 0.75 -6.62
C THR A 132 10.17 1.35 -7.77
N ARG A 133 10.98 2.39 -7.50
CA ARG A 133 11.86 3.00 -8.50
C ARG A 133 12.85 2.01 -9.09
N ALA A 134 13.48 1.18 -8.24
CA ALA A 134 14.42 0.14 -8.69
C ALA A 134 13.76 -0.92 -9.58
N ALA A 135 12.52 -1.30 -9.25
CA ALA A 135 11.72 -2.27 -10.01
C ALA A 135 11.15 -1.69 -11.32
N TRP A 136 10.86 -0.39 -11.37
CA TRP A 136 10.07 0.24 -12.43
C TRP A 136 10.59 0.01 -13.85
N PRO A 137 11.93 0.09 -14.15
CA PRO A 137 12.44 -0.18 -15.49
C PRO A 137 12.12 -1.59 -15.98
N ILE A 138 12.21 -2.59 -15.09
CA ILE A 138 11.95 -4.00 -15.40
C ILE A 138 10.47 -4.21 -15.70
N LEU A 139 9.60 -3.67 -14.83
CA LEU A 139 8.14 -3.76 -14.99
C LEU A 139 7.68 -3.08 -16.29
N ARG A 140 8.30 -1.95 -16.65
CA ARG A 140 8.01 -1.21 -17.88
C ARG A 140 8.47 -1.99 -19.12
N GLU A 141 9.67 -2.57 -19.11
CA GLU A 141 10.21 -3.32 -20.25
C GLU A 141 9.32 -4.51 -20.61
N GLN A 142 8.80 -5.22 -19.62
CA GLN A 142 7.89 -6.34 -19.84
C GLN A 142 6.42 -5.94 -20.03
N SER A 143 6.09 -4.64 -19.97
CA SER A 143 4.72 -4.09 -20.08
C SER A 143 3.73 -4.75 -19.10
N PHE A 144 4.22 -5.11 -17.93
CA PHE A 144 3.45 -5.72 -16.86
C PHE A 144 4.08 -5.42 -15.49
N GLY A 145 3.27 -4.97 -14.55
CA GLY A 145 3.70 -4.77 -13.17
C GLY A 145 2.52 -4.64 -12.22
N ARG A 146 2.70 -5.13 -10.99
CA ARG A 146 1.73 -5.00 -9.91
C ARG A 146 2.44 -4.45 -8.68
N VAL A 147 2.07 -3.24 -8.27
CA VAL A 147 2.66 -2.56 -7.12
C VAL A 147 1.60 -2.37 -6.04
N LEU A 148 1.90 -2.81 -4.83
CA LEU A 148 1.08 -2.58 -3.66
C LEU A 148 1.88 -1.80 -2.62
N LEU A 149 1.30 -0.70 -2.13
CA LEU A 149 1.86 0.11 -1.06
C LEU A 149 1.07 -0.12 0.23
N THR A 150 1.75 -0.54 1.30
CA THR A 150 1.09 -0.72 2.60
C THR A 150 0.98 0.63 3.32
N ALA A 151 -0.14 1.28 3.10
CA ALA A 151 -0.53 2.51 3.78
C ALA A 151 -1.12 2.24 5.17
N SER A 152 -2.04 3.04 5.66
CA SER A 152 -2.72 2.88 6.95
C SER A 152 -3.94 3.78 7.03
N GLY A 153 -4.95 3.40 7.82
CA GLY A 153 -6.04 4.29 8.24
C GLY A 153 -5.54 5.51 9.03
N SER A 154 -4.37 5.41 9.68
CA SER A 154 -3.73 6.54 10.37
C SER A 154 -3.33 7.69 9.44
N ALA A 155 -3.29 7.47 8.12
CA ALA A 155 -3.10 8.52 7.13
C ALA A 155 -4.26 9.55 7.12
N LEU A 156 -5.42 9.18 7.64
CA LEU A 156 -6.57 10.09 7.85
C LEU A 156 -6.44 10.96 9.11
N GLY A 157 -5.37 10.78 9.87
CA GLY A 157 -5.07 11.44 11.13
C GLY A 157 -5.18 10.48 12.32
N ALA A 158 -4.11 10.41 13.12
CA ALA A 158 -4.07 9.65 14.35
C ALA A 158 -3.36 10.47 15.43
N ALA A 159 -4.04 10.72 16.54
CA ALA A 159 -3.46 11.42 17.68
C ALA A 159 -2.22 10.69 18.20
N GLY A 160 -1.18 11.43 18.51
CA GLY A 160 0.09 10.88 18.99
C GLY A 160 0.95 10.16 17.94
N MET A 161 0.62 10.27 16.64
CA MET A 161 1.37 9.62 15.56
C MET A 161 1.63 10.55 14.36
N PRO A 162 2.10 11.80 14.54
CA PRO A 162 2.18 12.77 13.45
C PRO A 162 3.13 12.33 12.32
N ALA A 163 4.33 11.85 12.63
CA ALA A 163 5.30 11.38 11.64
C ALA A 163 4.79 10.15 10.86
N TYR A 164 4.14 9.22 11.56
CA TYR A 164 3.58 8.01 10.93
C TYR A 164 2.40 8.37 10.01
N SER A 165 1.48 9.21 10.48
CA SER A 165 0.34 9.69 9.68
C SER A 165 0.81 10.39 8.42
N MET A 166 1.82 11.28 8.53
CA MET A 166 2.44 11.97 7.40
C MET A 166 3.04 10.99 6.39
N ALA A 167 3.85 10.04 6.85
CA ALA A 167 4.48 9.06 5.95
C ALA A 167 3.44 8.18 5.23
N LYS A 168 2.41 7.74 5.95
CA LYS A 168 1.34 6.91 5.38
C LYS A 168 0.39 7.69 4.46
N ALA A 169 0.16 8.98 4.71
CA ALA A 169 -0.57 9.86 3.80
C ALA A 169 0.21 10.10 2.49
N GLY A 170 1.55 10.24 2.57
CA GLY A 170 2.42 10.33 1.39
C GLY A 170 2.27 9.14 0.45
N LEU A 171 2.01 7.94 0.98
CA LEU A 171 1.76 6.74 0.15
C LEU A 171 0.45 6.83 -0.65
N TYR A 172 -0.56 7.60 -0.21
CA TYR A 172 -1.77 7.83 -1.01
C TYR A 172 -1.43 8.59 -2.30
N GLY A 173 -0.66 9.68 -2.17
CA GLY A 173 -0.20 10.45 -3.33
C GLY A 173 0.69 9.61 -4.26
N LEU A 174 1.65 8.88 -3.69
CA LEU A 174 2.53 7.99 -4.46
C LEU A 174 1.73 6.93 -5.21
N THR A 175 0.75 6.28 -4.58
CA THR A 175 -0.13 5.30 -5.23
C THR A 175 -0.81 5.87 -6.47
N ARG A 176 -1.36 7.10 -6.36
CA ARG A 176 -2.05 7.77 -7.45
C ARG A 176 -1.10 8.16 -8.59
N ALA A 177 0.07 8.69 -8.27
CA ALA A 177 1.09 9.02 -9.26
C ALA A 177 1.52 7.77 -10.03
N LEU A 178 1.87 6.67 -9.34
CA LEU A 178 2.25 5.42 -9.96
C LEU A 178 1.13 4.80 -10.82
N ALA A 179 -0.12 4.94 -10.41
CA ALA A 179 -1.26 4.45 -11.17
C ALA A 179 -1.41 5.21 -12.50
N VAL A 180 -1.25 6.54 -12.48
CA VAL A 180 -1.31 7.37 -13.69
C VAL A 180 -0.14 7.09 -14.62
N GLU A 181 1.09 7.01 -14.09
CA GLU A 181 2.30 6.70 -14.88
C GLU A 181 2.30 5.27 -15.42
N GLY A 182 1.76 4.32 -14.66
CA GLY A 182 1.75 2.91 -15.01
C GLY A 182 0.69 2.51 -16.03
N ALA A 183 -0.43 3.25 -16.09
CA ALA A 183 -1.56 2.90 -16.94
C ALA A 183 -1.20 2.66 -18.42
N PRO A 184 -0.41 3.54 -19.09
CA PRO A 184 -0.05 3.34 -20.50
C PRO A 184 0.93 2.19 -20.74
N ILE A 185 1.52 1.63 -19.71
CA ILE A 185 2.59 0.61 -19.80
C ILE A 185 2.22 -0.69 -19.05
N GLY A 186 0.95 -0.92 -18.75
CA GLY A 186 0.46 -2.18 -18.16
C GLY A 186 0.81 -2.39 -16.68
N ILE A 187 1.24 -1.34 -15.97
CA ILE A 187 1.54 -1.39 -14.54
C ILE A 187 0.34 -0.84 -13.76
N THR A 188 -0.10 -1.59 -12.74
CA THR A 188 -1.09 -1.11 -11.75
C THR A 188 -0.43 -0.86 -10.41
N ALA A 189 -0.89 0.17 -9.70
CA ALA A 189 -0.46 0.49 -8.35
C ALA A 189 -1.67 0.77 -7.46
N ASN A 190 -1.75 0.09 -6.31
CA ASN A 190 -2.81 0.25 -5.33
C ASN A 190 -2.23 0.39 -3.92
N ALA A 191 -3.02 0.89 -2.97
CA ALA A 191 -2.64 0.93 -1.57
C ALA A 191 -3.56 0.06 -0.72
N LEU A 192 -2.95 -0.67 0.22
CA LEU A 192 -3.63 -1.41 1.26
C LEU A 192 -3.57 -0.62 2.58
N LEU A 193 -4.70 -0.50 3.26
CA LEU A 193 -4.82 0.08 4.59
C LEU A 193 -5.20 -1.04 5.56
N PRO A 194 -4.24 -1.87 5.98
CA PRO A 194 -4.55 -3.05 6.79
C PRO A 194 -4.81 -2.68 8.25
N ILE A 195 -5.73 -3.40 8.87
CA ILE A 195 -5.91 -3.46 10.32
C ILE A 195 -5.58 -4.89 10.73
N GLY A 196 -4.42 -5.08 11.35
CA GLY A 196 -3.95 -6.38 11.80
C GLY A 196 -3.22 -6.29 13.13
N TYR A 197 -3.36 -7.31 13.96
CA TYR A 197 -2.60 -7.42 15.20
C TYR A 197 -1.13 -7.74 14.87
N THR A 198 -0.30 -6.74 14.96
CA THR A 198 1.14 -6.82 14.69
C THR A 198 1.92 -6.38 15.93
N ARG A 199 3.25 -6.48 15.87
CA ARG A 199 4.11 -5.98 16.95
C ARG A 199 3.78 -4.53 17.36
N SER A 200 3.40 -3.67 16.42
CA SER A 200 3.01 -2.29 16.72
C SER A 200 1.71 -2.24 17.53
N ALA A 201 0.73 -3.06 17.20
CA ALA A 201 -0.51 -3.18 17.96
C ALA A 201 -0.27 -3.79 19.36
N ALA A 202 0.68 -4.72 19.48
CA ALA A 202 1.07 -5.32 20.74
C ALA A 202 1.71 -4.31 21.73
N LEU A 203 2.18 -3.16 21.25
CA LEU A 203 2.71 -2.08 22.09
C LEU A 203 1.61 -1.15 22.65
N ASN A 204 0.32 -1.38 22.31
CA ASN A 204 -0.78 -0.60 22.87
C ASN A 204 -0.79 -0.75 24.42
N PRO A 205 -0.87 0.35 25.20
CA PRO A 205 -0.83 0.28 26.67
C PRO A 205 -2.06 -0.42 27.28
N HIS A 206 -3.19 -0.43 26.57
CA HIS A 206 -4.45 -1.02 27.05
C HIS A 206 -4.51 -2.53 26.75
N GLU A 207 -4.47 -3.36 27.77
CA GLU A 207 -4.47 -4.82 27.65
C GLU A 207 -5.74 -5.36 26.96
N ASP A 208 -6.90 -4.84 27.31
CA ASP A 208 -8.17 -5.26 26.69
C ASP A 208 -8.20 -4.95 25.19
N THR A 209 -7.62 -3.81 24.77
CA THR A 209 -7.50 -3.47 23.35
C THR A 209 -6.56 -4.43 22.64
N ARG A 210 -5.41 -4.77 23.26
CA ARG A 210 -4.47 -5.74 22.68
C ARG A 210 -5.13 -7.11 22.49
N ARG A 211 -5.80 -7.63 23.53
CA ARG A 211 -6.51 -8.91 23.51
C ARG A 211 -7.60 -8.93 22.44
N TRP A 212 -8.40 -7.88 22.39
CA TRP A 212 -9.45 -7.74 21.38
C TRP A 212 -8.88 -7.72 19.96
N MET A 213 -7.78 -6.98 19.73
CA MET A 213 -7.14 -6.93 18.42
C MET A 213 -6.50 -8.29 18.05
N GLU A 214 -5.89 -8.99 18.99
CA GLU A 214 -5.29 -10.31 18.77
C GLU A 214 -6.35 -11.32 18.33
N GLU A 215 -7.51 -11.31 18.97
CA GLU A 215 -8.62 -12.21 18.68
C GLU A 215 -9.32 -11.89 17.35
N HIS A 216 -9.53 -10.60 17.04
CA HIS A 216 -10.39 -10.21 15.92
C HIS A 216 -9.64 -9.77 14.67
N PHE A 217 -8.36 -9.41 14.78
CA PHE A 217 -7.57 -8.88 13.67
C PHE A 217 -6.28 -9.68 13.39
N PRO A 218 -6.34 -11.02 13.28
CA PRO A 218 -5.16 -11.77 12.92
C PRO A 218 -4.64 -11.33 11.54
N PRO A 219 -3.31 -11.16 11.37
CA PRO A 219 -2.71 -10.56 10.16
C PRO A 219 -3.06 -11.30 8.86
N HIS A 220 -3.23 -12.61 8.90
CA HIS A 220 -3.56 -13.41 7.72
C HIS A 220 -4.89 -13.00 7.06
N LEU A 221 -5.84 -12.40 7.79
CA LEU A 221 -7.11 -11.92 7.23
C LEU A 221 -6.94 -10.70 6.30
N CYS A 222 -5.77 -10.04 6.32
CA CYS A 222 -5.46 -8.98 5.37
C CYS A 222 -4.89 -9.49 4.04
N SER A 223 -4.31 -10.69 4.04
CA SER A 223 -3.59 -11.23 2.89
C SER A 223 -4.44 -11.52 1.65
N PRO A 224 -5.69 -11.96 1.76
CA PRO A 224 -6.54 -12.12 0.58
C PRO A 224 -6.71 -10.82 -0.22
N ALA A 225 -6.94 -9.69 0.44
CA ALA A 225 -7.06 -8.39 -0.22
C ALA A 225 -5.71 -7.94 -0.80
N ALA A 226 -4.60 -8.09 -0.05
CA ALA A 226 -3.27 -7.76 -0.52
C ALA A 226 -2.90 -8.54 -1.79
N CYS A 227 -3.11 -9.84 -1.79
CA CYS A 227 -2.80 -10.69 -2.93
C CYS A 227 -3.72 -10.40 -4.13
N TRP A 228 -5.01 -10.15 -3.91
CA TRP A 228 -5.92 -9.78 -4.99
C TRP A 228 -5.49 -8.47 -5.68
N LEU A 229 -5.04 -7.48 -4.92
CA LEU A 229 -4.59 -6.19 -5.46
C LEU A 229 -3.31 -6.26 -6.30
N VAL A 230 -2.63 -7.41 -6.31
CA VAL A 230 -1.46 -7.68 -7.14
C VAL A 230 -1.67 -8.86 -8.11
N HIS A 231 -2.89 -9.33 -8.25
CA HIS A 231 -3.23 -10.38 -9.22
C HIS A 231 -3.29 -9.82 -10.65
N ASP A 232 -3.11 -10.70 -11.64
CA ASP A 232 -3.18 -10.34 -13.07
C ASP A 232 -4.52 -9.70 -13.43
N ASP A 233 -5.61 -10.23 -12.91
CA ASP A 233 -6.99 -9.82 -13.19
C ASP A 233 -7.48 -8.68 -12.30
N VAL A 234 -6.61 -8.01 -11.52
CA VAL A 234 -7.04 -6.87 -10.70
C VAL A 234 -7.68 -5.79 -11.58
N PRO A 235 -8.94 -5.40 -11.30
CA PRO A 235 -9.67 -4.51 -12.21
C PRO A 235 -9.40 -3.02 -11.95
N CYS A 236 -8.45 -2.68 -11.06
CA CYS A 236 -8.27 -1.31 -10.57
C CYS A 236 -6.79 -0.91 -10.47
N SER A 237 -6.57 0.41 -10.53
CA SER A 237 -5.30 1.05 -10.24
C SER A 237 -5.57 2.40 -9.57
N GLY A 238 -4.73 2.79 -8.61
CA GLY A 238 -4.88 4.03 -7.84
C GLY A 238 -5.85 3.92 -6.66
N GLU A 239 -6.33 2.74 -6.35
CA GLU A 239 -7.30 2.53 -5.27
C GLU A 239 -6.65 2.43 -3.88
N LEU A 240 -7.40 2.88 -2.88
CA LEU A 240 -7.08 2.77 -1.47
C LEU A 240 -8.04 1.77 -0.83
N ILE A 241 -7.56 0.59 -0.45
CA ILE A 241 -8.40 -0.50 0.05
C ILE A 241 -8.06 -0.78 1.52
N THR A 242 -9.05 -0.64 2.39
CA THR A 242 -8.94 -1.04 3.80
C THR A 242 -9.35 -2.50 3.97
N THR A 243 -8.65 -3.21 4.85
CA THR A 243 -8.94 -4.61 5.17
C THR A 243 -8.58 -4.95 6.61
N GLY A 244 -9.32 -5.85 7.20
CA GLY A 244 -9.11 -6.36 8.56
C GLY A 244 -10.36 -7.09 9.06
N ALA A 245 -10.20 -8.03 9.98
CA ALA A 245 -11.31 -8.80 10.55
C ALA A 245 -12.30 -9.38 9.51
N GLY A 246 -11.78 -9.81 8.34
CA GLY A 246 -12.59 -10.35 7.26
C GLY A 246 -13.35 -9.31 6.42
N ARG A 247 -13.19 -8.02 6.70
CA ARG A 247 -13.78 -6.92 5.91
C ARG A 247 -12.80 -6.40 4.87
N VAL A 248 -13.29 -6.09 3.66
CA VAL A 248 -12.56 -5.38 2.61
C VAL A 248 -13.44 -4.24 2.10
N ALA A 249 -12.91 -3.01 2.01
CA ALA A 249 -13.67 -1.86 1.54
C ALA A 249 -12.77 -0.79 0.91
N ARG A 250 -13.35 0.04 0.06
CA ARG A 250 -12.70 1.22 -0.53
C ARG A 250 -12.64 2.37 0.47
N VAL A 251 -11.52 3.09 0.48
CA VAL A 251 -11.40 4.45 1.03
C VAL A 251 -11.23 5.39 -0.15
N ALA A 252 -12.01 6.47 -0.20
CA ALA A 252 -12.00 7.37 -1.34
C ALA A 252 -11.72 8.82 -0.90
N THR A 253 -10.96 9.55 -1.73
CA THR A 253 -10.89 11.01 -1.67
C THR A 253 -12.00 11.56 -2.55
N VAL A 254 -12.75 12.52 -2.06
CA VAL A 254 -13.79 13.18 -2.82
C VAL A 254 -13.47 14.67 -2.99
N GLY A 255 -13.78 15.23 -4.15
CA GLY A 255 -13.86 16.64 -4.39
C GLY A 255 -15.34 17.06 -4.50
N VAL A 256 -15.61 18.31 -4.16
CA VAL A 256 -16.93 18.94 -4.25
C VAL A 256 -16.87 20.17 -5.16
N PRO A 257 -17.99 20.58 -5.80
CA PRO A 257 -18.01 21.81 -6.60
C PRO A 257 -17.67 23.08 -5.80
N GLY A 258 -18.06 23.09 -4.53
CA GLY A 258 -17.80 24.22 -3.63
C GLY A 258 -18.50 25.51 -4.06
N LEU A 259 -17.91 26.65 -3.66
CA LEU A 259 -18.34 27.98 -3.99
C LEU A 259 -17.56 28.51 -5.19
N ASP A 260 -18.26 28.87 -6.28
CA ASP A 260 -17.67 29.57 -7.43
C ASP A 260 -18.24 31.00 -7.53
N ARG A 261 -17.35 32.00 -7.52
CA ARG A 261 -17.65 33.43 -7.71
C ARG A 261 -16.79 34.03 -8.83
N GLY A 262 -16.00 33.20 -9.49
CA GLY A 262 -15.04 33.64 -10.49
C GLY A 262 -14.12 34.75 -9.95
N PRO A 263 -13.75 35.74 -10.80
CA PRO A 263 -12.84 36.83 -10.39
C PRO A 263 -13.41 37.76 -9.30
N ALA A 264 -14.69 37.63 -8.96
CA ALA A 264 -15.35 38.47 -7.94
C ALA A 264 -15.30 37.84 -6.53
N LEU A 265 -14.60 36.72 -6.35
CA LEU A 265 -14.47 36.06 -5.04
C LEU A 265 -13.80 36.99 -4.01
N THR A 266 -14.46 37.17 -2.88
CA THR A 266 -13.97 37.97 -1.75
C THR A 266 -13.75 37.11 -0.50
N LEU A 267 -13.01 37.63 0.48
CA LEU A 267 -12.83 36.96 1.78
C LEU A 267 -14.20 36.82 2.50
N GLU A 268 -15.06 37.81 2.36
CA GLU A 268 -16.40 37.82 2.94
C GLU A 268 -17.27 36.73 2.33
N ASP A 269 -17.19 36.49 1.01
CA ASP A 269 -17.88 35.39 0.35
C ASP A 269 -17.48 34.03 0.96
N VAL A 270 -16.19 33.78 1.15
CA VAL A 270 -15.70 32.54 1.74
C VAL A 270 -16.19 32.39 3.18
N ARG A 271 -16.14 33.45 4.01
CA ARG A 271 -16.63 33.44 5.38
C ARG A 271 -18.12 33.17 5.45
N ASP A 272 -18.91 33.94 4.71
CA ASP A 272 -20.37 33.96 4.84
C ASP A 272 -21.05 32.78 4.16
N ARG A 273 -20.34 32.12 3.21
CA ARG A 273 -20.83 30.96 2.48
C ARG A 273 -19.99 29.70 2.72
N TRP A 274 -19.37 29.61 3.90
CA TRP A 274 -18.54 28.44 4.25
C TRP A 274 -19.30 27.09 4.14
N SER A 275 -20.60 27.09 4.44
CA SER A 275 -21.46 25.92 4.25
C SER A 275 -21.49 25.39 2.81
N ASP A 276 -21.41 26.30 1.81
CA ASP A 276 -21.40 25.91 0.41
C ASP A 276 -20.02 25.33 0.03
N VAL A 277 -18.93 25.91 0.56
CA VAL A 277 -17.55 25.43 0.34
C VAL A 277 -17.38 23.98 0.78
N VAL A 278 -17.98 23.57 1.90
CA VAL A 278 -17.85 22.23 2.49
C VAL A 278 -19.03 21.31 2.17
N SER A 279 -20.01 21.76 1.37
CA SER A 279 -21.16 20.95 1.02
C SER A 279 -20.74 19.69 0.26
N MET A 280 -21.30 18.56 0.63
CA MET A 280 -21.10 17.29 -0.09
C MET A 280 -22.04 17.14 -1.32
N GLU A 281 -22.87 18.12 -1.60
CA GLU A 281 -23.71 18.10 -2.81
C GLU A 281 -22.84 18.13 -4.07
N GLY A 282 -23.10 17.22 -5.00
CA GLY A 282 -22.29 17.05 -6.21
C GLY A 282 -20.90 16.45 -5.97
N ALA A 283 -20.64 15.88 -4.80
CA ALA A 283 -19.38 15.22 -4.50
C ALA A 283 -19.08 14.07 -5.47
N ARG A 284 -17.84 14.00 -5.94
CA ARG A 284 -17.36 12.90 -6.79
C ARG A 284 -15.97 12.44 -6.36
N VAL A 285 -15.68 11.16 -6.59
CA VAL A 285 -14.36 10.61 -6.31
C VAL A 285 -13.32 11.22 -7.23
N VAL A 286 -12.21 11.71 -6.67
CA VAL A 286 -11.08 12.24 -7.41
C VAL A 286 -9.90 11.26 -7.29
N MET A 287 -9.35 10.85 -8.43
CA MET A 287 -8.26 9.89 -8.53
C MET A 287 -6.93 10.56 -8.90
N SER A 288 -6.96 11.79 -9.40
CA SER A 288 -5.80 12.55 -9.86
C SER A 288 -6.03 14.06 -9.70
N GLY A 289 -4.94 14.83 -9.80
CA GLY A 289 -5.04 16.30 -9.86
C GLY A 289 -5.83 16.79 -11.08
N ARG A 290 -5.90 15.98 -12.14
CA ARG A 290 -6.72 16.29 -13.31
C ARG A 290 -8.21 16.23 -13.00
N ASP A 291 -8.64 15.26 -12.19
CA ASP A 291 -10.05 15.16 -11.78
C ASP A 291 -10.45 16.34 -10.90
N GLU A 292 -9.52 16.81 -10.05
CA GLU A 292 -9.74 18.01 -9.24
C GLU A 292 -9.84 19.25 -10.13
N LEU A 293 -8.93 19.42 -11.08
CA LEU A 293 -8.96 20.54 -12.02
C LEU A 293 -10.26 20.61 -12.84
N ALA A 294 -10.92 19.49 -13.10
CA ALA A 294 -12.17 19.42 -13.83
C ALA A 294 -13.34 20.14 -13.14
N PHE A 295 -13.24 20.42 -11.82
CA PHE A 295 -14.21 21.28 -11.13
C PHE A 295 -14.13 22.75 -11.58
N TYR A 296 -12.97 23.20 -12.04
CA TYR A 296 -12.76 24.59 -12.49
C TYR A 296 -13.06 24.77 -13.98
N THR A 297 -12.85 23.76 -14.80
CA THR A 297 -12.87 23.87 -16.26
C THR A 297 -14.10 23.22 -16.91
N GLY A 298 -14.92 22.52 -16.15
CA GLY A 298 -16.06 21.74 -16.64
C GLY A 298 -15.69 20.51 -17.47
N GLU A 299 -14.54 20.52 -18.13
CA GLU A 299 -13.95 19.35 -18.83
C GLU A 299 -12.42 19.39 -18.69
N ALA A 300 -11.80 18.21 -18.56
CA ALA A 300 -10.33 18.10 -18.45
C ALA A 300 -9.64 18.45 -19.78
N THR A 301 -9.53 19.74 -20.08
CA THR A 301 -8.88 20.26 -21.31
C THR A 301 -7.36 20.33 -21.21
N TRP A 302 -6.80 20.07 -20.05
CA TRP A 302 -5.36 20.07 -19.85
C TRP A 302 -4.72 18.84 -20.51
N ARG A 303 -3.90 19.09 -21.54
CA ARG A 303 -2.98 18.08 -22.10
C ARG A 303 -1.63 18.28 -21.42
N ALA A 304 -1.17 17.29 -20.64
CA ALA A 304 0.19 17.22 -20.17
C ALA A 304 1.14 16.88 -21.32
#